data_38130bafe316efe6c2733448cc203077
#
_entry.id   38130bafe316efe6c2733448cc203077
#
_cell.length_a   1.000
_cell.length_b   1.000
_cell.length_c   1.000
_cell.angle_alpha   90.00
_cell.angle_beta   90.00
_cell.angle_gamma   90.00
#
_symmetry.space_group_name_H-M   'P 1'
#
loop_
_entity.id
_entity.type
_entity.pdbx_description
1 polymer ?
#
loop_
_entity_poly.entity_id
_entity_poly.type
_entity_poly.pdbx_seq_one_letter_code
_entity_poly.pdbx_strand_id
1 'polypeptide(L)'
;HSPYMAEATCGLAAYIEAGHAPSPLLIPVMANMTAAPYPADPQTASEVLANQVSHAVRWVDTLHALEDQGIDTFIEVGPGKTLSGLAKRTLSDVRVYSCETAEQVVAIADELA
;
A
#
# COMPACT_ATOMS: atom_id res chain seq x y z
N HIS A 1 -2.27 -5.34 12.85
CA HIS A 1 -3.00 -6.12 11.83
C HIS A 1 -3.51 -7.44 12.42
N SER A 2 -4.24 -7.36 13.53
CA SER A 2 -4.82 -8.53 14.19
C SER A 2 -6.15 -8.18 14.88
N PRO A 3 -7.02 -9.15 15.21
CA PRO A 3 -8.27 -8.90 15.91
C PRO A 3 -8.10 -8.22 17.28
N TYR A 4 -6.93 -8.33 17.90
CA TYR A 4 -6.62 -7.66 19.17
C TYR A 4 -6.55 -6.12 19.04
N MET A 5 -6.50 -5.60 17.80
CA MET A 5 -6.49 -4.16 17.51
C MET A 5 -7.88 -3.57 17.24
N ALA A 6 -8.97 -4.30 17.57
CA ALA A 6 -10.32 -3.84 17.30
C ALA A 6 -10.66 -2.49 17.97
N GLU A 7 -10.14 -2.25 19.18
CA GLU A 7 -10.32 -0.96 19.87
C GLU A 7 -9.65 0.19 19.11
N ALA A 8 -8.46 -0.04 18.55
CA ALA A 8 -7.78 0.95 17.72
C ALA A 8 -8.53 1.23 16.41
N THR A 9 -9.21 0.24 15.84
CA THR A 9 -10.10 0.43 14.70
C THR A 9 -11.22 1.42 15.03
N CYS A 10 -11.88 1.27 16.19
CA CYS A 10 -12.92 2.20 16.62
C CYS A 10 -12.39 3.62 16.82
N GLY A 11 -11.21 3.75 17.44
CA GLY A 11 -10.55 5.05 17.63
C GLY A 11 -10.20 5.74 16.31
N LEU A 12 -9.68 5.00 15.34
CA LEU A 12 -9.35 5.53 14.02
C LEU A 12 -10.62 5.93 13.25
N ALA A 13 -11.68 5.11 13.29
CA ALA A 13 -12.96 5.43 12.67
C ALA A 13 -13.53 6.75 13.21
N ALA A 14 -13.58 6.91 14.53
CA ALA A 14 -14.03 8.14 15.18
C ALA A 14 -13.18 9.37 14.78
N TYR A 15 -11.87 9.22 14.66
CA TYR A 15 -10.98 10.28 14.19
C TYR A 15 -11.28 10.69 12.75
N ILE A 16 -11.49 9.72 11.87
CA ILE A 16 -11.85 9.96 10.46
C ILE A 16 -13.20 10.71 10.37
N GLU A 17 -14.20 10.26 11.11
CA GLU A 17 -15.54 10.88 11.17
C GLU A 17 -15.51 12.32 11.69
N ALA A 18 -14.55 12.64 12.56
CA ALA A 18 -14.34 13.99 13.10
C ALA A 18 -13.78 15.02 12.07
N GLY A 19 -13.74 14.68 10.79
CA GLY A 19 -13.32 15.57 9.71
C GLY A 19 -11.94 15.26 9.12
N HIS A 20 -11.41 14.07 9.38
CA HIS A 20 -10.10 13.60 8.85
C HIS A 20 -10.27 12.50 7.79
N ALA A 21 -11.40 12.50 7.08
CA ALA A 21 -11.63 11.56 5.99
C ALA A 21 -10.61 11.77 4.85
N PRO A 22 -10.16 10.70 4.19
CA PRO A 22 -9.25 10.81 3.07
C PRO A 22 -9.90 11.56 1.91
N SER A 23 -9.12 12.40 1.23
CA SER A 23 -9.54 13.01 -0.03
C SER A 23 -9.54 11.95 -1.15
N PRO A 24 -10.29 12.19 -2.25
CA PRO A 24 -10.23 11.33 -3.42
C PRO A 24 -8.78 11.16 -3.91
N LEU A 25 -8.41 9.92 -4.21
CA LEU A 25 -7.06 9.58 -4.65
C LEU A 25 -6.86 9.96 -6.12
N LEU A 26 -5.74 10.60 -6.44
CA LEU A 26 -5.36 10.95 -7.81
C LEU A 26 -4.76 9.75 -8.57
N ILE A 27 -4.17 8.82 -7.84
CA ILE A 27 -3.62 7.57 -8.34
C ILE A 27 -4.17 6.40 -7.52
N PRO A 28 -4.30 5.20 -8.08
CA PRO A 28 -4.72 4.03 -7.32
C PRO A 28 -3.77 3.73 -6.15
N VAL A 29 -4.34 3.49 -4.98
CA VAL A 29 -3.62 3.00 -3.80
C VAL A 29 -4.26 1.68 -3.37
N MET A 30 -3.45 0.64 -3.24
CA MET A 30 -3.93 -0.68 -2.83
C MET A 30 -4.18 -0.72 -1.33
N ALA A 31 -5.33 -1.25 -0.93
CA ALA A 31 -5.68 -1.42 0.47
C ALA A 31 -5.17 -2.77 0.98
N ASN A 32 -4.46 -2.76 2.11
CA ASN A 32 -3.79 -3.93 2.67
C ASN A 32 -4.73 -5.11 2.96
N MET A 33 -5.94 -4.84 3.44
CA MET A 33 -6.88 -5.90 3.85
C MET A 33 -7.66 -6.50 2.68
N THR A 34 -7.82 -5.78 1.57
CA THR A 34 -8.63 -6.22 0.43
C THR A 34 -7.79 -6.71 -0.75
N ALA A 35 -6.51 -6.32 -0.81
CA ALA A 35 -5.64 -6.50 -1.97
C ALA A 35 -6.24 -5.90 -3.27
N ALA A 36 -6.99 -4.80 -3.12
CA ALA A 36 -7.64 -4.08 -4.20
C ALA A 36 -7.45 -2.57 -3.99
N PRO A 37 -7.61 -1.74 -5.02
CA PRO A 37 -7.58 -0.29 -4.86
C PRO A 37 -8.62 0.19 -3.84
N TYR A 38 -8.29 1.25 -3.09
CA TYR A 38 -9.28 1.91 -2.25
C TYR A 38 -10.46 2.39 -3.09
N PRO A 39 -11.70 2.25 -2.58
CA PRO A 39 -12.88 2.77 -3.25
C PRO A 39 -12.80 4.28 -3.50
N ALA A 40 -13.39 4.75 -4.59
CA ALA A 40 -13.46 6.17 -4.91
C ALA A 40 -14.41 6.94 -3.95
N ASP A 41 -15.41 6.27 -3.41
CA ASP A 41 -16.32 6.83 -2.43
C ASP A 41 -15.60 7.05 -1.08
N PRO A 42 -15.54 8.30 -0.56
CA PRO A 42 -14.81 8.62 0.65
C PRO A 42 -15.30 7.88 1.90
N GLN A 43 -16.60 7.60 1.98
CA GLN A 43 -17.18 6.88 3.13
C GLN A 43 -16.68 5.43 3.15
N THR A 44 -16.79 4.74 2.04
CA THR A 44 -16.34 3.35 1.90
C THR A 44 -14.81 3.25 2.04
N ALA A 45 -14.06 4.23 1.49
CA ALA A 45 -12.60 4.31 1.67
C ALA A 45 -12.21 4.47 3.14
N SER A 46 -12.95 5.29 3.89
CA SER A 46 -12.76 5.50 5.33
C SER A 46 -13.00 4.23 6.13
N GLU A 47 -14.03 3.47 5.79
CA GLU A 47 -14.34 2.18 6.42
C GLU A 47 -13.23 1.16 6.18
N VAL A 48 -12.74 1.04 4.95
CA VAL A 48 -11.60 0.18 4.61
C VAL A 48 -10.34 0.60 5.36
N LEU A 49 -10.04 1.90 5.41
CA LEU A 49 -8.88 2.45 6.11
C LEU A 49 -8.91 2.15 7.61
N ALA A 50 -10.05 2.34 8.26
CA ALA A 50 -10.21 2.05 9.69
C ALA A 50 -10.07 0.54 9.98
N ASN A 51 -10.72 -0.29 9.18
CA ASN A 51 -10.75 -1.74 9.41
C ASN A 51 -9.43 -2.45 9.16
N GLN A 52 -8.53 -1.92 8.30
CA GLN A 52 -7.24 -2.57 8.05
C GLN A 52 -6.37 -2.73 9.31
N VAL A 53 -6.58 -1.90 10.35
CA VAL A 53 -5.81 -1.97 11.61
C VAL A 53 -6.00 -3.31 12.32
N SER A 54 -7.19 -3.91 12.22
CA SER A 54 -7.51 -5.20 12.85
C SER A 54 -7.51 -6.39 11.88
N HIS A 55 -7.14 -6.19 10.61
CA HIS A 55 -7.12 -7.23 9.59
C HIS A 55 -5.69 -7.51 9.09
N ALA A 56 -5.49 -8.73 8.59
CA ALA A 56 -4.20 -9.13 8.01
C ALA A 56 -3.85 -8.30 6.77
N VAL A 57 -2.55 -8.06 6.58
CA VAL A 57 -2.03 -7.48 5.34
C VAL A 57 -1.93 -8.57 4.27
N ARG A 58 -2.69 -8.46 3.21
CA ARG A 58 -2.72 -9.39 2.09
C ARG A 58 -1.63 -9.03 1.06
N TRP A 59 -0.37 -9.07 1.49
CA TRP A 59 0.74 -8.57 0.69
C TRP A 59 0.97 -9.36 -0.61
N VAL A 60 0.95 -10.68 -0.53
CA VAL A 60 1.12 -11.57 -1.70
C VAL A 60 0.02 -11.34 -2.72
N ASP A 61 -1.23 -11.29 -2.27
CA ASP A 61 -2.37 -11.04 -3.14
C ASP A 61 -2.29 -9.64 -3.80
N THR A 62 -1.81 -8.65 -3.04
CA THR A 62 -1.59 -7.28 -3.56
C THR A 62 -0.54 -7.28 -4.68
N LEU A 63 0.57 -7.98 -4.51
CA LEU A 63 1.61 -8.07 -5.54
C LEU A 63 1.07 -8.72 -6.82
N HIS A 64 0.35 -9.83 -6.71
CA HIS A 64 -0.25 -10.50 -7.88
C HIS A 64 -1.34 -9.62 -8.53
N ALA A 65 -2.16 -8.93 -7.74
CA ALA A 65 -3.16 -8.02 -8.30
C ALA A 65 -2.55 -6.85 -9.08
N LEU A 66 -1.37 -6.38 -8.69
CA LEU A 66 -0.62 -5.36 -9.43
C LEU A 66 0.02 -5.95 -10.70
N GLU A 67 0.60 -7.14 -10.61
CA GLU A 67 1.15 -7.87 -11.77
C GLU A 67 0.06 -8.12 -12.83
N ASP A 68 -1.13 -8.56 -12.43
CA ASP A 68 -2.29 -8.78 -13.30
C ASP A 68 -2.76 -7.48 -14.00
N GLN A 69 -2.49 -6.32 -13.41
CA GLN A 69 -2.74 -5.01 -14.00
C GLN A 69 -1.61 -4.53 -14.94
N GLY A 70 -0.58 -5.35 -15.14
CA GLY A 70 0.56 -5.05 -15.99
C GLY A 70 1.65 -4.22 -15.33
N ILE A 71 1.67 -4.12 -14.01
CA ILE A 71 2.76 -3.47 -13.28
C ILE A 71 3.96 -4.41 -13.23
N ASP A 72 5.05 -4.00 -13.84
CA ASP A 72 6.31 -4.75 -13.92
C ASP A 72 7.46 -4.12 -13.13
N THR A 73 7.24 -2.95 -12.54
CA THR A 73 8.27 -2.18 -11.84
C THR A 73 7.80 -1.76 -10.46
N PHE A 74 8.56 -2.14 -9.44
CA PHE A 74 8.29 -1.87 -8.03
C PHE A 74 9.43 -1.06 -7.41
N ILE A 75 9.08 -0.03 -6.65
CA ILE A 75 10.04 0.83 -5.97
C ILE A 75 9.68 0.89 -4.49
N GLU A 76 10.55 0.35 -3.63
CA GLU A 76 10.43 0.52 -2.18
C GLU A 76 11.10 1.83 -1.77
N VAL A 77 10.30 2.74 -1.20
CA VAL A 77 10.76 4.05 -0.73
C VAL A 77 10.81 4.04 0.80
N GLY A 78 12.00 4.16 1.36
CA GLY A 78 12.21 4.18 2.81
C GLY A 78 13.38 3.29 3.25
N PRO A 79 13.67 3.25 4.56
CA PRO A 79 14.81 2.51 5.09
C PRO A 79 14.58 0.98 5.00
N GLY A 80 15.61 0.28 4.57
CA GLY A 80 15.61 -1.17 4.47
C GLY A 80 15.19 -1.69 3.09
N LYS A 81 15.11 -3.03 2.98
CA LYS A 81 14.85 -3.76 1.72
C LYS A 81 13.89 -4.93 1.92
N THR A 82 13.02 -4.84 2.91
CA THR A 82 12.14 -5.95 3.29
C THR A 82 11.08 -6.21 2.23
N LEU A 83 10.39 -5.16 1.77
CA LEU A 83 9.33 -5.28 0.78
C LEU A 83 9.90 -5.62 -0.60
N SER A 84 11.04 -5.03 -0.97
CA SER A 84 11.79 -5.40 -2.18
C SER A 84 12.17 -6.87 -2.19
N GLY A 85 12.64 -7.40 -1.07
CA GLY A 85 12.95 -8.83 -0.91
C GLY A 85 11.71 -9.71 -1.01
N LEU A 86 10.58 -9.28 -0.49
CA LEU A 86 9.31 -9.99 -0.62
C LEU A 86 8.81 -9.99 -2.07
N ALA A 87 8.82 -8.85 -2.74
CA ALA A 87 8.42 -8.75 -4.14
C ALA A 87 9.25 -9.67 -5.04
N LYS A 88 10.58 -9.64 -4.92
CA LYS A 88 11.48 -10.53 -5.68
C LYS A 88 11.30 -12.03 -5.43
N ARG A 89 10.78 -12.41 -4.28
CA ARG A 89 10.48 -13.83 -3.98
C ARG A 89 9.09 -14.27 -4.45
N THR A 90 8.19 -13.32 -4.63
CA THR A 90 6.79 -13.58 -4.98
C THR A 90 6.56 -13.52 -6.49
N LEU A 91 7.19 -12.55 -7.17
CA LEU A 91 7.01 -12.26 -8.59
C LEU A 91 8.26 -12.66 -9.39
N SER A 92 8.09 -13.05 -10.67
CA SER A 92 9.18 -13.57 -11.49
C SER A 92 9.79 -12.53 -12.43
N ASP A 93 9.01 -11.89 -13.25
CA ASP A 93 9.49 -11.05 -14.35
C ASP A 93 9.31 -9.56 -14.05
N VAL A 94 9.79 -9.11 -12.88
CA VAL A 94 9.62 -7.74 -12.42
C VAL A 94 10.94 -7.06 -12.08
N ARG A 95 10.99 -5.75 -12.28
CA ARG A 95 12.09 -4.89 -11.83
C ARG A 95 11.76 -4.38 -10.42
N VAL A 96 12.69 -4.52 -9.50
CA VAL A 96 12.48 -4.09 -8.11
C VAL A 96 13.65 -3.24 -7.65
N TYR A 97 13.34 -2.00 -7.32
CA TYR A 97 14.28 -1.01 -6.79
C TYR A 97 14.01 -0.74 -5.32
N SER A 98 15.01 -0.21 -4.61
CA SER A 98 14.85 0.33 -3.26
C SER A 98 15.64 1.63 -3.13
N CYS A 99 15.06 2.65 -2.50
CA CYS A 99 15.70 3.94 -2.28
C CYS A 99 15.45 4.44 -0.86
N GLU A 100 16.55 4.75 -0.19
CA GLU A 100 16.57 5.26 1.19
C GLU A 100 17.00 6.74 1.24
N THR A 101 17.64 7.24 0.18
CA THR A 101 18.15 8.61 0.10
C THR A 101 17.63 9.36 -1.12
N ALA A 102 17.68 10.68 -1.07
CA ALA A 102 17.26 11.54 -2.17
C ALA A 102 18.07 11.28 -3.46
N GLU A 103 19.37 11.02 -3.33
CA GLU A 103 20.24 10.70 -4.46
C GLU A 103 19.82 9.41 -5.15
N GLN A 104 19.42 8.40 -4.39
CA GLN A 104 18.90 7.14 -4.95
C GLN A 104 17.57 7.33 -5.66
N VAL A 105 16.69 8.20 -5.14
CA VAL A 105 15.43 8.53 -5.82
C VAL A 105 15.70 9.15 -7.19
N VAL A 106 16.64 10.12 -7.26
CA VAL A 106 17.02 10.77 -8.53
C VAL A 106 17.61 9.75 -9.50
N ALA A 107 18.53 8.90 -9.03
CA ALA A 107 19.14 7.87 -9.88
C ALA A 107 18.12 6.89 -10.48
N ILE A 108 17.13 6.44 -9.69
CA ILE A 108 16.06 5.56 -10.17
C ILE A 108 15.15 6.31 -11.16
N ALA A 109 14.82 7.57 -10.89
CA ALA A 109 14.02 8.38 -11.78
C ALA A 109 14.71 8.57 -13.16
N ASP A 110 16.00 8.82 -13.17
CA ASP A 110 16.80 8.95 -14.40
C ASP A 110 16.88 7.62 -15.18
N GLU A 111 16.97 6.48 -14.49
CA GLU A 111 16.99 5.16 -15.12
C GLU A 111 15.63 4.80 -15.75
N LEU A 112 14.53 5.24 -15.14
CA LEU A 112 13.17 4.94 -15.61
C LEU A 112 12.61 5.95 -16.62
N ALA A 113 13.28 7.08 -16.77
CA ALA A 113 12.88 8.10 -17.76
C ALA A 113 13.22 7.67 -19.19
#